data_b3aaa048169f46244c4e8563db341deb
#
_entry.id   b3aaa048169f46244c4e8563db341deb
#
_cell.length_a   1.000
_cell.length_b   1.000
_cell.length_c   1.000
_cell.angle_alpha   90.00
_cell.angle_beta   90.00
_cell.angle_gamma   90.00
#
_symmetry.space_group_name_H-M   'P 1'
#
loop_
_entity.id
_entity.type
_entity.pdbx_description
1 polymer ?
#
loop_
_entity_poly.entity_id
_entity_poly.type
_entity_poly.pdbx_seq_one_letter_code
_entity_poly.pdbx_strand_id
1 'polypeptide(L)'
;MYRDQDKMAEKLQHIGELRYQQGEITLLEKNMMTTIAAELHNRWFQAQEEEKMALARFRWSCYSDQPIVPADSTLSLFYTSLSNGTLSGAHTAYFQSQADEAKAMLHVERSHFFPEISVGYTRQDILPLKNLSAWMVGVSFPIYFLPQKSKVRQARLSATSAQIQADANIRELRNKVLELEASLRRYNESLRYYTSSALKEADELTKAANLQLQQSETGIAEYIQSITTARDIRRGYIETVY
;
A
#
# COMPACT_ATOMS: atom_id res chain seq x y z
N MET A 1 22.38 6.60 -10.62
CA MET A 1 22.72 5.17 -10.46
C MET A 1 22.71 4.42 -11.78
N TYR A 2 21.57 4.14 -12.44
CA TYR A 2 21.55 3.35 -13.68
C TYR A 2 22.34 3.98 -14.84
N ARG A 3 22.30 5.32 -15.00
CA ARG A 3 23.10 6.04 -16.00
C ARG A 3 24.62 5.89 -15.78
N ASP A 4 25.05 5.84 -14.52
CA ASP A 4 26.49 5.67 -14.22
C ASP A 4 26.93 4.23 -14.47
N GLN A 5 26.01 3.27 -14.27
CA GLN A 5 26.24 1.86 -14.60
C GLN A 5 26.32 1.63 -16.11
N ASP A 6 25.52 2.32 -16.90
CA ASP A 6 25.60 2.26 -18.37
C ASP A 6 26.92 2.77 -18.90
N LYS A 7 27.41 3.93 -18.41
CA LYS A 7 28.73 4.43 -18.73
C LYS A 7 29.85 3.46 -18.31
N MET A 8 29.64 2.73 -17.22
CA MET A 8 30.57 1.71 -16.77
C MET A 8 30.54 0.48 -17.68
N ALA A 9 29.37 0.11 -18.18
CA ALA A 9 29.17 -0.97 -19.12
C ALA A 9 29.96 -0.74 -20.43
N GLU A 10 29.89 0.47 -21.00
CA GLU A 10 30.66 0.85 -22.18
C GLU A 10 32.17 0.71 -21.95
N LYS A 11 32.65 1.17 -20.78
CA LYS A 11 34.09 1.04 -20.43
C LYS A 11 34.51 -0.42 -20.29
N LEU A 12 33.69 -1.25 -19.63
CA LEU A 12 33.95 -2.68 -19.46
C LEU A 12 34.03 -3.40 -20.78
N GLN A 13 33.14 -3.14 -21.71
CA GLN A 13 33.15 -3.73 -23.03
C GLN A 13 34.42 -3.34 -23.80
N HIS A 14 34.78 -2.05 -23.75
CA HIS A 14 35.98 -1.55 -24.44
C HIS A 14 37.28 -2.15 -23.84
N ILE A 15 37.41 -2.18 -22.52
CA ILE A 15 38.57 -2.78 -21.83
C ILE A 15 38.65 -4.28 -22.15
N GLY A 16 37.53 -4.99 -22.14
CA GLY A 16 37.49 -6.41 -22.47
C GLY A 16 37.97 -6.73 -23.88
N GLU A 17 37.55 -5.91 -24.86
CA GLU A 17 37.99 -6.07 -26.25
C GLU A 17 39.50 -5.82 -26.40
N LEU A 18 40.00 -4.72 -25.82
CA LEU A 18 41.42 -4.36 -25.90
C LEU A 18 42.33 -5.43 -25.27
N ARG A 19 42.01 -5.87 -24.04
CA ARG A 19 42.82 -6.88 -23.33
C ARG A 19 42.77 -8.24 -24.01
N TYR A 20 41.65 -8.61 -24.63
CA TYR A 20 41.58 -9.83 -25.41
C TYR A 20 42.44 -9.78 -26.66
N GLN A 21 42.47 -8.65 -27.39
CA GLN A 21 43.33 -8.44 -28.55
C GLN A 21 44.79 -8.47 -28.17
N GLN A 22 45.16 -8.03 -26.97
CA GLN A 22 46.51 -8.07 -26.42
C GLN A 22 46.91 -9.45 -25.86
N GLY A 23 45.96 -10.40 -25.80
CA GLY A 23 46.21 -11.73 -25.24
C GLY A 23 46.31 -11.77 -23.72
N GLU A 24 45.90 -10.70 -23.05
CA GLU A 24 45.93 -10.58 -21.57
C GLU A 24 44.80 -11.32 -20.88
N ILE A 25 43.69 -11.55 -21.57
CA ILE A 25 42.50 -12.23 -21.05
C ILE A 25 42.01 -13.32 -22.00
N THR A 26 41.30 -14.27 -21.44
CA THR A 26 40.71 -15.37 -22.19
C THR A 26 39.43 -14.94 -22.92
N LEU A 27 39.00 -15.70 -23.92
CA LEU A 27 37.75 -15.50 -24.61
C LEU A 27 36.54 -15.60 -23.61
N LEU A 28 36.65 -16.46 -22.61
CA LEU A 28 35.62 -16.59 -21.56
C LEU A 28 35.47 -15.28 -20.79
N GLU A 29 36.57 -14.69 -20.33
CA GLU A 29 36.58 -13.44 -19.60
C GLU A 29 36.04 -12.27 -20.43
N LYS A 30 36.43 -12.17 -21.71
CA LYS A 30 35.85 -11.20 -22.65
C LYS A 30 34.35 -11.36 -22.76
N ASN A 31 33.85 -12.59 -22.95
CA ASN A 31 32.42 -12.85 -23.06
C ASN A 31 31.67 -12.51 -21.77
N MET A 32 32.26 -12.78 -20.61
CA MET A 32 31.69 -12.36 -19.32
C MET A 32 31.52 -10.83 -19.23
N MET A 33 32.57 -10.07 -19.58
CA MET A 33 32.53 -8.60 -19.59
C MET A 33 31.47 -8.07 -20.55
N THR A 34 31.39 -8.62 -21.77
CA THR A 34 30.38 -8.23 -22.76
C THR A 34 28.98 -8.53 -22.31
N THR A 35 28.72 -9.71 -21.69
CA THR A 35 27.38 -10.10 -21.18
C THR A 35 26.94 -9.17 -20.07
N ILE A 36 27.83 -8.84 -19.14
CA ILE A 36 27.52 -7.92 -18.05
C ILE A 36 27.29 -6.50 -18.57
N ALA A 37 28.07 -6.03 -19.51
CA ALA A 37 27.83 -4.74 -20.13
C ALA A 37 26.48 -4.67 -20.82
N ALA A 38 26.07 -5.71 -21.54
CA ALA A 38 24.76 -5.80 -22.17
C ALA A 38 23.62 -5.85 -21.14
N GLU A 39 23.80 -6.57 -20.01
CA GLU A 39 22.83 -6.60 -18.92
C GLU A 39 22.68 -5.24 -18.25
N LEU A 40 23.77 -4.53 -17.97
CA LEU A 40 23.71 -3.19 -17.37
C LEU A 40 23.00 -2.18 -18.29
N HIS A 41 23.31 -2.22 -19.59
CA HIS A 41 22.65 -1.39 -20.59
C HIS A 41 21.13 -1.69 -20.66
N ASN A 42 20.74 -2.97 -20.69
CA ASN A 42 19.34 -3.37 -20.70
C ASN A 42 18.59 -2.87 -19.44
N ARG A 43 19.22 -2.96 -18.27
CA ARG A 43 18.64 -2.46 -17.02
C ARG A 43 18.48 -0.94 -17.01
N TRP A 44 19.44 -0.22 -17.58
CA TRP A 44 19.30 1.23 -17.74
C TRP A 44 18.13 1.58 -18.67
N PHE A 45 18.00 0.88 -19.80
CA PHE A 45 16.88 1.07 -20.71
C PHE A 45 15.53 0.79 -20.04
N GLN A 46 15.41 -0.31 -19.29
CA GLN A 46 14.20 -0.64 -18.52
C GLN A 46 13.87 0.46 -17.52
N ALA A 47 14.83 0.94 -16.75
CA ALA A 47 14.63 2.02 -15.79
C ALA A 47 14.19 3.33 -16.46
N GLN A 48 14.69 3.64 -17.66
CA GLN A 48 14.27 4.81 -18.43
C GLN A 48 12.82 4.69 -18.90
N GLU A 49 12.40 3.51 -19.34
CA GLU A 49 11.00 3.28 -19.74
C GLU A 49 10.06 3.29 -18.51
N GLU A 50 10.50 2.75 -17.37
CA GLU A 50 9.74 2.84 -16.11
C GLU A 50 9.56 4.30 -15.65
N GLU A 51 10.61 5.13 -15.78
CA GLU A 51 10.53 6.57 -15.52
C GLU A 51 9.47 7.25 -16.40
N LYS A 52 9.49 6.96 -17.72
CA LYS A 52 8.49 7.50 -18.66
C LYS A 52 7.07 7.08 -18.28
N MET A 53 6.88 5.80 -17.93
CA MET A 53 5.57 5.30 -17.48
C MET A 53 5.13 5.96 -16.16
N ALA A 54 6.04 6.15 -15.21
CA ALA A 54 5.74 6.81 -13.95
C ALA A 54 5.35 8.28 -14.15
N LEU A 55 6.08 9.00 -15.01
CA LEU A 55 5.75 10.38 -15.40
C LEU A 55 4.39 10.47 -16.12
N ALA A 56 4.05 9.50 -16.97
CA ALA A 56 2.74 9.46 -17.62
C ALA A 56 1.61 9.26 -16.60
N ARG A 57 1.79 8.35 -15.62
CA ARG A 57 0.83 8.16 -14.52
C ARG A 57 0.70 9.41 -13.64
N PHE A 58 1.81 10.07 -13.35
CA PHE A 58 1.82 11.33 -12.59
C PHE A 58 1.04 12.43 -13.30
N ARG A 59 1.26 12.64 -14.60
CA ARG A 59 0.48 13.58 -15.43
C ARG A 59 -1.00 13.27 -15.41
N TRP A 60 -1.35 12.01 -15.58
CA TRP A 60 -2.75 11.58 -15.50
C TRP A 60 -3.38 11.88 -14.14
N SER A 61 -2.66 11.62 -13.05
CA SER A 61 -3.14 11.93 -11.69
C SER A 61 -3.31 13.43 -11.44
N CYS A 62 -2.53 14.27 -12.13
CA CYS A 62 -2.61 15.73 -12.05
C CYS A 62 -3.59 16.35 -13.07
N TYR A 63 -4.29 15.54 -13.88
CA TYR A 63 -5.17 16.01 -14.96
C TYR A 63 -4.48 17.03 -15.87
N SER A 64 -3.18 16.86 -16.18
CA SER A 64 -2.40 17.79 -16.98
C SER A 64 -1.98 17.18 -18.31
N ASP A 65 -2.28 17.87 -19.41
CA ASP A 65 -1.79 17.54 -20.75
C ASP A 65 -0.37 18.04 -21.00
N GLN A 66 0.12 18.94 -20.14
CA GLN A 66 1.47 19.50 -20.24
C GLN A 66 2.52 18.58 -19.59
N PRO A 67 3.77 18.59 -20.07
CA PRO A 67 4.85 17.85 -19.45
C PRO A 67 5.19 18.46 -18.08
N ILE A 68 4.70 17.81 -17.02
CA ILE A 68 5.04 18.13 -15.63
C ILE A 68 6.05 17.13 -15.09
N VAL A 69 6.98 17.64 -14.29
CA VAL A 69 8.01 16.84 -13.62
C VAL A 69 7.89 17.14 -12.12
N PRO A 70 8.09 16.15 -11.23
CA PRO A 70 8.15 16.40 -9.80
C PRO A 70 9.23 17.45 -9.46
N ALA A 71 8.91 18.39 -8.56
CA ALA A 71 9.87 19.41 -8.12
C ALA A 71 11.01 18.80 -7.30
N ASP A 72 10.69 17.78 -6.51
CA ASP A 72 11.66 17.05 -5.68
C ASP A 72 12.19 15.82 -6.42
N SER A 73 13.50 15.78 -6.61
CA SER A 73 14.21 14.65 -7.21
C SER A 73 14.71 13.63 -6.16
N THR A 74 14.60 13.96 -4.88
CA THR A 74 15.03 13.12 -3.75
C THR A 74 13.91 12.99 -2.74
N LEU A 75 13.64 11.74 -2.32
CA LEU A 75 12.71 11.48 -1.22
C LEU A 75 13.36 11.86 0.11
N SER A 76 12.70 12.71 0.87
CA SER A 76 13.07 12.92 2.28
C SER A 76 12.66 11.69 3.09
N LEU A 77 13.60 11.15 3.87
CA LEU A 77 13.33 10.04 4.77
C LEU A 77 12.49 10.53 5.96
N PHE A 78 11.27 10.02 6.06
CA PHE A 78 10.41 10.28 7.20
C PHE A 78 10.52 9.14 8.21
N TYR A 79 11.10 9.41 9.36
CA TYR A 79 11.06 8.50 10.48
C TYR A 79 9.75 8.72 11.25
N THR A 80 8.78 7.86 11.05
CA THR A 80 7.53 7.90 11.81
C THR A 80 7.64 6.95 13.00
N SER A 81 7.52 7.49 14.21
CA SER A 81 7.25 6.67 15.39
C SER A 81 5.74 6.42 15.44
N LEU A 82 5.34 5.17 15.42
CA LEU A 82 3.95 4.83 15.73
C LEU A 82 3.72 5.16 17.20
N SER A 83 2.90 6.17 17.45
CA SER A 83 2.28 6.35 18.75
C SER A 83 1.47 5.09 19.07
N ASN A 84 1.58 4.58 20.30
CA ASN A 84 0.75 3.47 20.80
C ASN A 84 -0.73 3.88 20.84
N GLY A 85 -1.29 4.25 19.69
CA GLY A 85 -2.68 4.61 19.52
C GLY A 85 -3.54 3.37 19.74
N THR A 86 -4.39 3.43 20.74
CA THR A 86 -5.49 2.47 20.86
C THR A 86 -6.29 2.50 19.56
N LEU A 87 -6.65 1.34 19.03
CA LEU A 87 -7.54 1.16 17.88
C LEU A 87 -8.97 1.69 18.17
N SER A 88 -9.07 2.88 18.70
CA SER A 88 -10.29 3.61 18.99
C SER A 88 -10.49 4.68 17.92
N GLY A 89 -10.79 4.23 16.73
CA GLY A 89 -10.94 5.11 15.59
C GLY A 89 -12.34 5.01 14.97
N ALA A 90 -12.60 5.91 14.03
CA ALA A 90 -13.88 5.94 13.29
C ALA A 90 -14.24 4.58 12.65
N HIS A 91 -13.26 3.78 12.26
CA HIS A 91 -13.50 2.45 11.68
C HIS A 91 -14.10 1.45 12.69
N THR A 92 -13.57 1.40 13.92
CA THR A 92 -14.13 0.50 14.96
C THR A 92 -15.52 0.94 15.38
N ALA A 93 -15.74 2.25 15.50
CA ALA A 93 -17.06 2.83 15.78
C ALA A 93 -18.06 2.53 14.65
N TYR A 94 -17.62 2.59 13.39
CA TYR A 94 -18.46 2.26 12.24
C TYR A 94 -18.95 0.78 12.30
N PHE A 95 -18.05 -0.17 12.50
CA PHE A 95 -18.45 -1.59 12.61
C PHE A 95 -19.34 -1.85 13.79
N GLN A 96 -19.11 -1.20 14.93
CA GLN A 96 -19.95 -1.32 16.09
C GLN A 96 -21.33 -0.72 15.84
N SER A 97 -21.45 0.43 15.17
CA SER A 97 -22.72 1.06 14.86
C SER A 97 -23.58 0.21 13.92
N GLN A 98 -22.97 -0.52 12.97
CA GLN A 98 -23.71 -1.49 12.13
C GLN A 98 -24.32 -2.64 12.95
N ALA A 99 -23.56 -3.16 13.93
CA ALA A 99 -24.08 -4.19 14.83
C ALA A 99 -25.20 -3.66 15.71
N ASP A 100 -25.09 -2.42 16.18
CA ASP A 100 -26.10 -1.77 17.01
C ASP A 100 -27.36 -1.42 16.20
N GLU A 101 -27.23 -1.04 14.93
CA GLU A 101 -28.35 -0.90 14.00
C GLU A 101 -29.14 -2.22 13.87
N ALA A 102 -28.46 -3.35 13.64
CA ALA A 102 -29.12 -4.65 13.55
C ALA A 102 -29.81 -5.06 14.86
N LYS A 103 -29.24 -4.70 16.02
CA LYS A 103 -29.89 -4.87 17.33
C LYS A 103 -31.13 -3.98 17.47
N ALA A 104 -31.04 -2.73 17.01
CA ALA A 104 -32.20 -1.82 17.04
C ALA A 104 -33.34 -2.35 16.16
N MET A 105 -33.03 -2.89 14.97
CA MET A 105 -34.04 -3.56 14.12
C MET A 105 -34.72 -4.74 14.81
N LEU A 106 -33.96 -5.55 15.58
CA LEU A 106 -34.52 -6.62 16.38
C LEU A 106 -35.49 -6.07 17.45
N HIS A 107 -35.19 -4.93 18.06
CA HIS A 107 -36.11 -4.28 19.00
C HIS A 107 -37.38 -3.77 18.30
N VAL A 108 -37.26 -3.21 17.11
CA VAL A 108 -38.42 -2.80 16.29
C VAL A 108 -39.31 -4.01 15.97
N GLU A 109 -38.75 -5.13 15.51
CA GLU A 109 -39.52 -6.33 15.21
C GLU A 109 -40.22 -6.91 16.46
N ARG A 110 -39.61 -6.79 17.62
CA ARG A 110 -40.27 -7.17 18.90
C ARG A 110 -41.37 -6.22 19.29
N SER A 111 -41.27 -4.92 19.01
CA SER A 111 -42.30 -3.94 19.34
C SER A 111 -43.61 -4.17 18.59
N HIS A 112 -43.56 -4.80 17.41
CA HIS A 112 -44.75 -5.18 16.66
C HIS A 112 -45.65 -6.24 17.34
N PHE A 113 -45.26 -6.81 18.46
CA PHE A 113 -46.11 -7.62 19.30
C PHE A 113 -47.00 -6.78 20.23
N PHE A 114 -46.71 -5.52 20.43
CA PHE A 114 -47.48 -4.61 21.26
C PHE A 114 -48.55 -3.90 20.43
N PRO A 115 -49.68 -3.46 21.09
CA PRO A 115 -50.70 -2.66 20.43
C PRO A 115 -50.09 -1.35 19.88
N GLU A 116 -50.46 -0.99 18.68
CA GLU A 116 -50.13 0.30 18.08
C GLU A 116 -51.20 1.32 18.48
N ILE A 117 -50.77 2.43 19.07
CA ILE A 117 -51.64 3.54 19.46
C ILE A 117 -51.43 4.68 18.48
N SER A 118 -52.45 5.10 17.78
CA SER A 118 -52.42 6.24 16.87
C SER A 118 -53.26 7.38 17.40
N VAL A 119 -52.71 8.60 17.33
CA VAL A 119 -53.40 9.83 17.67
C VAL A 119 -53.33 10.75 16.48
N GLY A 120 -54.47 11.16 15.97
CA GLY A 120 -54.55 12.07 14.82
C GLY A 120 -55.33 13.33 15.19
N TYR A 121 -54.92 14.45 14.65
CA TYR A 121 -55.68 15.69 14.67
C TYR A 121 -55.86 16.15 13.23
N THR A 122 -57.13 16.37 12.84
CA THR A 122 -57.49 16.86 11.53
C THR A 122 -58.23 18.18 11.66
N ARG A 123 -57.82 19.16 10.85
CA ARG A 123 -58.56 20.41 10.69
C ARG A 123 -58.85 20.60 9.21
N GLN A 124 -60.10 20.82 8.88
CA GLN A 124 -60.55 21.05 7.50
C GLN A 124 -61.68 22.06 7.44
N ASP A 125 -61.74 22.78 6.32
CA ASP A 125 -62.85 23.68 5.98
C ASP A 125 -63.74 22.96 4.95
N ILE A 126 -65.01 22.78 5.27
CA ILE A 126 -66.00 22.23 4.35
C ILE A 126 -67.08 23.29 4.20
N LEU A 127 -67.21 23.88 3.01
CA LEU A 127 -68.20 24.92 2.75
C LEU A 127 -69.63 24.38 3.02
N PRO A 128 -70.44 25.11 3.82
CA PRO A 128 -70.25 26.45 4.37
C PRO A 128 -69.60 26.51 5.76
N LEU A 129 -69.23 25.36 6.37
CA LEU A 129 -68.62 25.27 7.70
C LEU A 129 -67.10 25.41 7.66
N LYS A 130 -66.58 26.40 8.39
CA LYS A 130 -65.13 26.65 8.50
C LYS A 130 -64.63 26.19 9.87
N ASN A 131 -63.31 25.80 9.92
CA ASN A 131 -62.64 25.39 11.15
C ASN A 131 -63.18 24.15 11.84
N LEU A 132 -63.63 23.16 11.10
CA LEU A 132 -63.94 21.85 11.66
C LEU A 132 -62.65 21.15 12.13
N SER A 133 -62.59 20.81 13.40
CA SER A 133 -61.45 20.07 13.96
C SER A 133 -61.94 18.77 14.60
N ALA A 134 -61.17 17.71 14.35
CA ALA A 134 -61.47 16.42 14.95
C ALA A 134 -60.19 15.78 15.51
N TRP A 135 -60.34 15.12 16.65
CA TRP A 135 -59.33 14.26 17.22
C TRP A 135 -59.72 12.81 16.95
N MET A 136 -58.73 12.00 16.54
CA MET A 136 -58.89 10.57 16.30
C MET A 136 -57.90 9.83 17.18
N VAL A 137 -58.42 8.86 17.93
CA VAL A 137 -57.58 7.94 18.70
C VAL A 137 -57.88 6.53 18.20
N GLY A 138 -56.86 5.83 17.73
CA GLY A 138 -56.97 4.46 17.27
C GLY A 138 -56.08 3.53 18.08
N VAL A 139 -56.54 2.30 18.30
CA VAL A 139 -55.72 1.23 18.88
C VAL A 139 -55.83 0.03 17.95
N SER A 140 -54.67 -0.44 17.45
CA SER A 140 -54.56 -1.58 16.54
C SER A 140 -53.85 -2.74 17.25
N PHE A 141 -54.43 -3.93 17.18
CA PHE A 141 -53.86 -5.15 17.75
C PHE A 141 -53.41 -6.10 16.65
N PRO A 142 -52.18 -6.63 16.66
CA PRO A 142 -51.75 -7.64 15.71
C PRO A 142 -52.45 -8.97 16.01
N ILE A 143 -53.24 -9.47 15.05
CA ILE A 143 -53.98 -10.74 15.21
C ILE A 143 -53.12 -11.94 14.73
N TYR A 144 -52.13 -11.70 13.87
CA TYR A 144 -51.30 -12.74 13.27
C TYR A 144 -49.93 -12.85 13.93
N PHE A 145 -49.77 -13.75 14.90
CA PHE A 145 -48.53 -13.93 15.67
C PHE A 145 -47.50 -14.82 15.00
N LEU A 146 -47.89 -15.75 14.12
CA LEU A 146 -46.97 -16.72 13.50
C LEU A 146 -45.96 -16.06 12.53
N PRO A 147 -46.38 -15.20 11.59
CA PRO A 147 -45.42 -14.49 10.72
C PRO A 147 -44.49 -13.58 11.51
N GLN A 148 -44.99 -12.94 12.57
CA GLN A 148 -44.17 -12.02 13.39
C GLN A 148 -43.08 -12.76 14.19
N LYS A 149 -43.39 -13.98 14.71
CA LYS A 149 -42.36 -14.85 15.31
C LYS A 149 -41.19 -15.14 14.35
N SER A 150 -41.52 -15.42 13.09
CA SER A 150 -40.52 -15.70 12.07
C SER A 150 -39.65 -14.45 11.77
N LYS A 151 -40.23 -13.27 11.69
CA LYS A 151 -39.54 -11.99 11.52
C LYS A 151 -38.62 -11.69 12.69
N VAL A 152 -39.06 -11.87 13.92
CA VAL A 152 -38.22 -11.69 15.12
C VAL A 152 -37.07 -12.69 15.15
N ARG A 153 -37.30 -13.95 14.74
CA ARG A 153 -36.22 -14.95 14.61
C ARG A 153 -35.20 -14.54 13.55
N GLN A 154 -35.66 -14.07 12.40
CA GLN A 154 -34.79 -13.54 11.32
C GLN A 154 -33.99 -12.35 11.83
N ALA A 155 -34.60 -11.35 12.44
CA ALA A 155 -33.94 -10.18 12.99
C ALA A 155 -32.89 -10.53 14.07
N ARG A 156 -33.18 -11.55 14.91
CA ARG A 156 -32.22 -12.06 15.90
C ARG A 156 -31.02 -12.66 15.23
N LEU A 157 -31.20 -13.51 14.20
CA LEU A 157 -30.09 -14.10 13.46
C LEU A 157 -29.26 -13.03 12.73
N SER A 158 -29.93 -12.04 12.14
CA SER A 158 -29.29 -10.88 11.52
C SER A 158 -28.45 -10.08 12.51
N ALA A 159 -28.99 -9.78 13.71
CA ALA A 159 -28.23 -9.08 14.76
C ALA A 159 -27.02 -9.88 15.25
N THR A 160 -27.18 -11.22 15.40
CA THR A 160 -26.05 -12.09 15.77
C THR A 160 -24.98 -12.11 14.67
N SER A 161 -25.40 -12.24 13.41
CA SER A 161 -24.49 -12.20 12.26
C SER A 161 -23.74 -10.86 12.15
N ALA A 162 -24.45 -9.74 12.32
CA ALA A 162 -23.86 -8.41 12.30
C ALA A 162 -22.83 -8.22 13.44
N GLN A 163 -23.10 -8.75 14.64
CA GLN A 163 -22.15 -8.69 15.76
C GLN A 163 -20.89 -9.52 15.45
N ILE A 164 -21.04 -10.74 14.95
CA ILE A 164 -19.90 -11.60 14.57
C ILE A 164 -19.07 -10.92 13.48
N GLN A 165 -19.72 -10.31 12.49
CA GLN A 165 -19.06 -9.59 11.41
C GLN A 165 -18.29 -8.38 11.93
N ALA A 166 -18.87 -7.60 12.84
CA ALA A 166 -18.21 -6.46 13.47
C ALA A 166 -16.96 -6.90 14.26
N ASP A 167 -17.07 -7.98 15.05
CA ASP A 167 -15.95 -8.52 15.81
C ASP A 167 -14.84 -9.07 14.87
N ALA A 168 -15.21 -9.71 13.76
CA ALA A 168 -14.27 -10.21 12.76
C ALA A 168 -13.51 -9.05 12.10
N ASN A 169 -14.21 -8.02 11.65
CA ASN A 169 -13.62 -6.84 11.01
C ASN A 169 -12.67 -6.08 11.97
N ILE A 170 -13.05 -5.95 13.25
CA ILE A 170 -12.19 -5.33 14.26
C ILE A 170 -10.92 -6.15 14.51
N ARG A 171 -11.01 -7.49 14.52
CA ARG A 171 -9.84 -8.37 14.65
C ARG A 171 -8.93 -8.27 13.41
N GLU A 172 -9.51 -8.26 12.22
CA GLU A 172 -8.78 -8.07 10.96
C GLU A 172 -8.02 -6.74 10.96
N LEU A 173 -8.69 -5.65 11.33
CA LEU A 173 -8.06 -4.34 11.45
C LEU A 173 -6.89 -4.35 12.44
N ARG A 174 -7.04 -5.01 13.59
CA ARG A 174 -5.97 -5.17 14.57
C ARG A 174 -4.77 -5.95 14.02
N ASN A 175 -5.04 -7.06 13.33
CA ASN A 175 -3.99 -7.84 12.69
C ASN A 175 -3.27 -7.03 11.62
N LYS A 176 -4.00 -6.25 10.83
CA LYS A 176 -3.41 -5.37 9.81
C LYS A 176 -2.47 -4.32 10.41
N VAL A 177 -2.85 -3.75 11.56
CA VAL A 177 -1.97 -2.81 12.28
C VAL A 177 -0.69 -3.51 12.75
N LEU A 178 -0.78 -4.71 13.33
CA LEU A 178 0.39 -5.49 13.75
C LEU A 178 1.33 -5.83 12.58
N GLU A 179 0.76 -6.20 11.41
CA GLU A 179 1.54 -6.43 10.19
C GLU A 179 2.27 -5.16 9.72
N LEU A 180 1.57 -4.02 9.72
CA LEU A 180 2.15 -2.75 9.32
C LEU A 180 3.24 -2.29 10.29
N GLU A 181 3.04 -2.48 11.59
CA GLU A 181 4.05 -2.20 12.60
C GLU A 181 5.32 -3.06 12.44
N ALA A 182 5.13 -4.36 12.19
CA ALA A 182 6.25 -5.27 11.92
C ALA A 182 6.98 -4.88 10.62
N SER A 183 6.25 -4.51 9.58
CA SER A 183 6.81 -4.04 8.32
C SER A 183 7.59 -2.74 8.51
N LEU A 184 7.04 -1.78 9.25
CA LEU A 184 7.72 -0.52 9.55
C LEU A 184 9.02 -0.75 10.34
N ARG A 185 9.01 -1.63 11.35
CA ARG A 185 10.24 -2.00 12.06
C ARG A 185 11.28 -2.59 11.13
N ARG A 186 10.88 -3.52 10.26
CA ARG A 186 11.77 -4.12 9.26
C ARG A 186 12.39 -3.07 8.34
N TYR A 187 11.59 -2.15 7.78
CA TYR A 187 12.09 -1.10 6.91
C TYR A 187 13.02 -0.12 7.64
N ASN A 188 12.70 0.26 8.87
CA ASN A 188 13.55 1.13 9.67
C ASN A 188 14.92 0.49 9.98
N GLU A 189 14.96 -0.80 10.30
CA GLU A 189 16.24 -1.52 10.52
C GLU A 189 17.03 -1.67 9.22
N SER A 190 16.37 -2.00 8.10
CA SER A 190 17.02 -2.04 6.79
C SER A 190 17.59 -0.67 6.41
N LEU A 191 16.82 0.39 6.60
CA LEU A 191 17.26 1.75 6.31
C LEU A 191 18.46 2.15 7.19
N ARG A 192 18.43 1.80 8.47
CA ARG A 192 19.57 2.02 9.38
C ARG A 192 20.81 1.29 8.89
N TYR A 193 20.71 0.02 8.51
CA TYR A 193 21.81 -0.76 7.96
C TYR A 193 22.41 -0.09 6.72
N TYR A 194 21.59 0.30 5.74
CA TYR A 194 22.08 0.94 4.52
C TYR A 194 22.73 2.29 4.78
N THR A 195 22.14 3.13 5.64
CA THR A 195 22.65 4.48 5.89
C THR A 195 23.86 4.52 6.82
N SER A 196 24.01 3.55 7.75
CA SER A 196 25.10 3.54 8.70
C SER A 196 26.43 3.01 8.14
N SER A 197 26.38 1.96 7.32
CA SER A 197 27.61 1.30 6.84
C SER A 197 27.55 0.86 5.37
N ALA A 198 26.50 0.16 4.97
CA ALA A 198 26.45 -0.58 3.72
C ALA A 198 26.71 0.28 2.45
N LEU A 199 26.14 1.50 2.38
CA LEU A 199 26.37 2.40 1.26
C LEU A 199 27.83 2.86 1.17
N LYS A 200 28.46 3.16 2.30
CA LYS A 200 29.87 3.55 2.36
C LYS A 200 30.77 2.38 1.95
N GLU A 201 30.48 1.18 2.45
CA GLU A 201 31.20 -0.04 2.09
C GLU A 201 31.07 -0.35 0.59
N ALA A 202 29.86 -0.16 0.00
CA ALA A 202 29.64 -0.31 -1.43
C ALA A 202 30.46 0.69 -2.28
N ASP A 203 30.62 1.93 -1.79
CA ASP A 203 31.46 2.93 -2.46
C ASP A 203 32.96 2.58 -2.36
N GLU A 204 33.41 2.14 -1.20
CA GLU A 204 34.80 1.69 -0.99
C GLU A 204 35.12 0.46 -1.83
N LEU A 205 34.20 -0.52 -1.85
CA LEU A 205 34.32 -1.73 -2.67
C LEU A 205 34.43 -1.39 -4.17
N THR A 206 33.58 -0.46 -4.64
CA THR A 206 33.61 0.00 -6.03
C THR A 206 34.95 0.67 -6.38
N LYS A 207 35.48 1.52 -5.48
CA LYS A 207 36.76 2.21 -5.69
C LYS A 207 37.93 1.24 -5.70
N ALA A 208 37.96 0.32 -4.71
CA ALA A 208 38.99 -0.69 -4.59
C ALA A 208 39.05 -1.61 -5.85
N ALA A 209 37.87 -2.13 -6.25
CA ALA A 209 37.78 -2.99 -7.43
C ALA A 209 38.25 -2.28 -8.69
N ASN A 210 37.86 -1.01 -8.91
CA ASN A 210 38.35 -0.24 -10.07
C ASN A 210 39.90 -0.03 -10.07
N LEU A 211 40.47 0.26 -8.90
CA LEU A 211 41.90 0.45 -8.76
C LEU A 211 42.67 -0.85 -9.05
N GLN A 212 42.25 -1.95 -8.45
CA GLN A 212 42.88 -3.27 -8.64
C GLN A 212 42.78 -3.75 -10.08
N LEU A 213 41.64 -3.49 -10.77
CA LEU A 213 41.51 -3.81 -12.18
C LEU A 213 42.50 -3.01 -13.04
N GLN A 214 42.74 -1.71 -12.73
CA GLN A 214 43.71 -0.87 -13.44
C GLN A 214 45.15 -1.34 -13.22
N GLN A 215 45.46 -1.86 -12.02
CA GLN A 215 46.77 -2.35 -11.65
C GLN A 215 47.03 -3.80 -12.09
N SER A 216 46.02 -4.43 -12.73
CA SER A 216 46.03 -5.86 -13.11
C SER A 216 46.27 -6.82 -11.92
N GLU A 217 45.93 -6.38 -10.71
CA GLU A 217 46.08 -7.14 -9.47
C GLU A 217 44.93 -8.09 -9.21
N THR A 218 43.79 -7.87 -9.87
CA THR A 218 42.53 -8.64 -9.65
C THR A 218 42.09 -9.30 -10.95
N GLY A 219 41.63 -10.53 -10.86
CA GLY A 219 40.95 -11.24 -11.94
C GLY A 219 39.60 -10.59 -12.30
N ILE A 220 39.22 -10.71 -13.57
CA ILE A 220 37.97 -10.13 -14.09
C ILE A 220 36.73 -10.67 -13.33
N ALA A 221 36.74 -11.94 -12.97
CA ALA A 221 35.61 -12.54 -12.20
C ALA A 221 35.46 -11.90 -10.84
N GLU A 222 36.53 -11.63 -10.11
CA GLU A 222 36.52 -11.01 -8.80
C GLU A 222 36.08 -9.54 -8.88
N TYR A 223 36.58 -8.81 -9.90
CA TYR A 223 36.10 -7.46 -10.20
C TYR A 223 34.58 -7.42 -10.41
N ILE A 224 34.06 -8.29 -11.28
CA ILE A 224 32.64 -8.39 -11.58
C ILE A 224 31.82 -8.68 -10.32
N GLN A 225 32.30 -9.63 -9.50
CA GLN A 225 31.61 -9.97 -8.22
C GLN A 225 31.55 -8.76 -7.30
N SER A 226 32.65 -8.03 -7.15
CA SER A 226 32.75 -6.84 -6.31
C SER A 226 31.77 -5.74 -6.74
N ILE A 227 31.74 -5.44 -8.04
CA ILE A 227 30.85 -4.44 -8.63
C ILE A 227 29.37 -4.88 -8.49
N THR A 228 29.08 -6.16 -8.69
CA THR A 228 27.74 -6.70 -8.53
C THR A 228 27.27 -6.58 -7.08
N THR A 229 28.12 -6.93 -6.13
CA THR A 229 27.81 -6.79 -4.69
C THR A 229 27.54 -5.34 -4.31
N ALA A 230 28.39 -4.41 -4.72
CA ALA A 230 28.20 -2.98 -4.45
C ALA A 230 26.90 -2.44 -5.09
N ARG A 231 26.57 -2.90 -6.29
CA ARG A 231 25.33 -2.56 -6.99
C ARG A 231 24.10 -3.08 -6.23
N ASP A 232 24.13 -4.33 -5.79
CA ASP A 232 22.99 -4.96 -5.11
C ASP A 232 22.72 -4.29 -3.76
N ILE A 233 23.74 -3.84 -3.04
CA ILE A 233 23.60 -2.99 -1.85
C ILE A 233 22.86 -1.69 -2.19
N ARG A 234 23.29 -0.96 -3.22
CA ARG A 234 22.65 0.30 -3.61
C ARG A 234 21.21 0.11 -4.09
N ARG A 235 20.95 -0.99 -4.82
CA ARG A 235 19.58 -1.34 -5.23
C ARG A 235 18.71 -1.64 -4.04
N GLY A 236 19.17 -2.45 -3.09
CA GLY A 236 18.42 -2.77 -1.87
C GLY A 236 18.09 -1.54 -1.03
N TYR A 237 19.00 -0.54 -1.00
CA TYR A 237 18.68 0.75 -0.37
C TYR A 237 17.51 1.45 -1.09
N ILE A 238 17.56 1.56 -2.42
CA ILE A 238 16.48 2.19 -3.18
C ILE A 238 15.15 1.47 -2.96
N GLU A 239 15.13 0.13 -3.05
CA GLU A 239 13.95 -0.69 -2.80
C GLU A 239 13.42 -0.58 -1.35
N THR A 240 14.26 -0.18 -0.41
CA THR A 240 13.86 0.04 1.00
C THR A 240 13.23 1.42 1.19
N VAL A 241 13.62 2.41 0.39
CA VAL A 241 13.10 3.79 0.45
C VAL A 241 11.78 3.93 -0.31
N TYR A 242 11.55 3.10 -1.33
CA TYR A 242 10.33 3.04 -2.13
C TYR A 242 9.37 1.95 -1.68
#